data_03444aff39f914b6ed261e9aedba4294
#
_entry.id   03444aff39f914b6ed261e9aedba4294
#
_cell.length_a   1.000
_cell.length_b   1.000
_cell.length_c   1.000
_cell.angle_alpha   90.00
_cell.angle_beta   90.00
_cell.angle_gamma   90.00
#
_symmetry.space_group_name_H-M   'P 1'
#
loop_
_entity.id
_entity.type
_entity.pdbx_description
1 polymer ?
#
loop_
_entity_poly.entity_id
_entity_poly.type
_entity_poly.pdbx_seq_one_letter_code
_entity_poly.pdbx_strand_id
1 'polypeptide(L)'
;MHNSSRKTQLLNSPQNLTIATTGASGAIFLRHLLSLVDRDSRVRIVNLVSSDSALRVIAEELNLRGRTNLVGQLLGRASRKVHQQSNADIGANIASGSYPSDAMIVLPCSVGTLARIANGIASHLIERAADVCLKEKRPLVLCVRETPLNKIHIRNMYRAADAGATIFPLIPAYYFRPATLDQMAHEFSCRVLAHIGLPQKDAYRWKGETRKSGFNSV
;
A
#
# COMPACT_ATOMS: atom_id res chain seq x y z
N MET A 1 34.27 17.00 -10.54
CA MET A 1 34.13 16.57 -9.13
C MET A 1 32.66 16.58 -8.72
N HIS A 2 31.85 15.61 -9.18
CA HIS A 2 30.41 15.52 -8.83
C HIS A 2 29.97 14.06 -8.85
N ASN A 3 30.57 13.22 -7.99
CA ASN A 3 30.24 11.80 -7.97
C ASN A 3 30.23 11.18 -6.55
N SER A 4 29.92 11.97 -5.51
CA SER A 4 29.98 11.46 -4.13
C SER A 4 28.65 11.46 -3.36
N SER A 5 27.53 11.97 -3.90
CA SER A 5 26.27 12.09 -3.15
C SER A 5 25.21 11.03 -3.47
N ARG A 6 25.47 10.05 -4.32
CA ARG A 6 24.55 8.93 -4.61
C ARG A 6 24.78 7.65 -3.80
N LYS A 7 25.76 7.61 -2.92
CA LYS A 7 26.14 6.40 -2.15
C LYS A 7 25.60 6.32 -0.72
N THR A 8 24.79 7.26 -0.25
CA THR A 8 24.42 7.30 1.18
C THR A 8 22.92 7.35 1.46
N GLN A 9 22.14 6.52 0.76
CA GLN A 9 20.84 6.11 1.23
C GLN A 9 20.58 4.66 0.82
N LEU A 10 21.36 3.74 1.32
CA LEU A 10 20.85 2.42 1.68
C LEU A 10 19.91 2.68 2.85
N LEU A 11 18.70 3.16 2.55
CA LEU A 11 17.60 3.18 3.51
C LEU A 11 17.49 1.75 4.01
N ASN A 12 17.73 1.54 5.30
CA ASN A 12 17.38 0.28 5.95
C ASN A 12 15.96 -0.04 5.53
N SER A 13 15.75 -1.26 5.02
CA SER A 13 14.41 -1.68 4.58
C SER A 13 13.41 -1.39 5.70
N PRO A 14 12.21 -0.85 5.39
CA PRO A 14 11.21 -0.56 6.40
C PRO A 14 10.88 -1.83 7.19
N GLN A 15 10.88 -1.71 8.52
CA GLN A 15 10.64 -2.82 9.45
C GLN A 15 9.26 -2.71 10.10
N ASN A 16 8.79 -1.50 10.34
CA ASN A 16 7.52 -1.21 11.01
C ASN A 16 6.58 -0.52 10.01
N LEU A 17 5.56 -1.23 9.58
CA LEU A 17 4.64 -0.74 8.57
C LEU A 17 3.28 -0.39 9.17
N THR A 18 2.64 0.64 8.64
CA THR A 18 1.20 0.87 8.79
C THR A 18 0.52 0.50 7.48
N ILE A 19 -0.43 -0.42 7.51
CA ILE A 19 -1.26 -0.79 6.37
C ILE A 19 -2.70 -0.44 6.71
N ALA A 20 -3.31 0.39 5.89
CA ALA A 20 -4.70 0.77 6.03
C ALA A 20 -5.52 0.28 4.84
N THR A 21 -6.80 0.02 5.07
CA THR A 21 -7.75 -0.36 4.02
C THR A 21 -9.06 0.39 4.21
N THR A 22 -9.65 0.84 3.10
CA THR A 22 -10.85 1.66 3.12
C THR A 22 -11.92 1.13 2.16
N GLY A 23 -13.10 1.72 2.17
CA GLY A 23 -14.28 1.20 1.48
C GLY A 23 -14.24 1.34 -0.05
N ALA A 24 -13.21 0.80 -0.68
CA ALA A 24 -13.11 0.67 -2.12
C ALA A 24 -12.87 -0.80 -2.49
N SER A 25 -13.33 -1.23 -3.66
CA SER A 25 -13.13 -2.60 -4.18
C SER A 25 -11.64 -2.90 -4.36
N GLY A 26 -11.23 -4.14 -4.09
CA GLY A 26 -9.85 -4.59 -4.22
C GLY A 26 -9.29 -5.31 -2.99
N ALA A 27 -10.13 -5.96 -2.20
CA ALA A 27 -9.72 -6.70 -1.00
C ALA A 27 -8.69 -7.80 -1.29
N ILE A 28 -8.70 -8.38 -2.50
CA ILE A 28 -7.71 -9.37 -2.92
C ILE A 28 -6.28 -8.79 -2.91
N PHE A 29 -6.09 -7.52 -3.25
CA PHE A 29 -4.78 -6.86 -3.23
C PHE A 29 -4.27 -6.69 -1.80
N LEU A 30 -5.16 -6.32 -0.86
CA LEU A 30 -4.81 -6.26 0.57
C LEU A 30 -4.36 -7.63 1.08
N ARG A 31 -5.08 -8.71 0.75
CA ARG A 31 -4.73 -10.08 1.15
C ARG A 31 -3.33 -10.46 0.69
N HIS A 32 -2.99 -10.19 -0.58
CA HIS A 32 -1.67 -10.47 -1.12
C HIS A 32 -0.59 -9.59 -0.47
N LEU A 33 -0.83 -8.30 -0.29
CA LEU A 33 0.09 -7.39 0.39
C LEU A 33 0.40 -7.87 1.81
N LEU A 34 -0.62 -8.20 2.60
CA LEU A 34 -0.46 -8.72 3.96
C LEU A 34 0.29 -10.06 3.98
N SER A 35 0.00 -10.97 3.05
CA SER A 35 0.70 -12.24 2.94
C SER A 35 2.19 -12.07 2.64
N LEU A 36 2.55 -11.11 1.79
CA LEU A 36 3.94 -10.80 1.46
C LEU A 36 4.68 -10.22 2.68
N VAL A 37 4.15 -9.19 3.33
CA VAL A 37 4.82 -8.55 4.48
C VAL A 37 4.90 -9.47 5.69
N ASP A 38 3.90 -10.34 5.91
CA ASP A 38 3.92 -11.29 7.01
C ASP A 38 5.02 -12.35 6.85
N ARG A 39 5.34 -12.75 5.62
CA ARG A 39 6.43 -13.69 5.31
C ARG A 39 7.81 -13.03 5.20
N ASP A 40 7.86 -11.72 4.99
CA ASP A 40 9.12 -10.99 4.81
C ASP A 40 9.86 -10.84 6.14
N SER A 41 11.03 -11.46 6.28
CA SER A 41 11.83 -11.42 7.50
C SER A 41 12.37 -10.03 7.85
N ARG A 42 12.40 -9.10 6.90
CA ARG A 42 12.79 -7.69 7.12
C ARG A 42 11.72 -6.92 7.88
N VAL A 43 10.44 -7.31 7.73
CA VAL A 43 9.31 -6.67 8.42
C VAL A 43 9.14 -7.29 9.81
N ARG A 44 9.07 -6.45 10.83
CA ARG A 44 8.89 -6.84 12.24
C ARG A 44 7.47 -6.65 12.72
N ILE A 45 6.88 -5.50 12.40
CA ILE A 45 5.55 -5.09 12.88
C ILE A 45 4.75 -4.53 11.70
N VAL A 46 3.49 -4.91 11.65
CA VAL A 46 2.49 -4.36 10.74
C VAL A 46 1.28 -3.92 11.57
N ASN A 47 0.99 -2.63 11.60
CA ASN A 47 -0.23 -2.09 12.17
C ASN A 47 -1.30 -2.06 11.08
N LEU A 48 -2.31 -2.93 11.17
CA LEU A 48 -3.42 -2.99 10.23
C LEU A 48 -4.60 -2.18 10.75
N VAL A 49 -5.08 -1.22 9.95
CA VAL A 49 -6.27 -0.44 10.27
C VAL A 49 -7.29 -0.58 9.14
N SER A 50 -8.53 -0.94 9.49
CA SER A 50 -9.61 -1.09 8.52
C SER A 50 -10.76 -0.14 8.86
N SER A 51 -11.27 0.60 7.87
CA SER A 51 -12.52 1.35 8.06
C SER A 51 -13.73 0.40 8.11
N ASP A 52 -14.85 0.84 8.68
CA ASP A 52 -16.07 0.01 8.72
C ASP A 52 -16.56 -0.37 7.31
N SER A 53 -16.48 0.56 6.36
CA SER A 53 -16.81 0.29 4.97
C SER A 53 -15.84 -0.72 4.32
N ALA A 54 -14.56 -0.72 4.71
CA ALA A 54 -13.61 -1.72 4.24
C ALA A 54 -13.95 -3.12 4.75
N LEU A 55 -14.36 -3.25 6.02
CA LEU A 55 -14.76 -4.54 6.57
C LEU A 55 -15.93 -5.15 5.81
N ARG A 56 -16.88 -4.32 5.36
CA ARG A 56 -18.00 -4.77 4.52
C ARG A 56 -17.49 -5.24 3.15
N VAL A 57 -16.67 -4.45 2.45
CA VAL A 57 -16.13 -4.80 1.13
C VAL A 57 -15.30 -6.09 1.21
N ILE A 58 -14.46 -6.25 2.22
CA ILE A 58 -13.64 -7.44 2.42
C ILE A 58 -14.54 -8.68 2.61
N ALA A 59 -15.60 -8.56 3.41
CA ALA A 59 -16.54 -9.66 3.65
C ALA A 59 -17.25 -10.08 2.35
N GLU A 60 -17.70 -9.12 1.55
CA GLU A 60 -18.41 -9.37 0.29
C GLU A 60 -17.46 -9.95 -0.79
N GLU A 61 -16.29 -9.35 -1.01
CA GLU A 61 -15.37 -9.75 -2.09
C GLU A 61 -14.63 -11.08 -1.81
N LEU A 62 -14.28 -11.34 -0.55
CA LEU A 62 -13.53 -12.54 -0.18
C LEU A 62 -14.39 -13.63 0.46
N ASN A 63 -15.72 -13.44 0.49
CA ASN A 63 -16.67 -14.36 1.11
C ASN A 63 -16.29 -14.73 2.56
N LEU A 64 -15.85 -13.73 3.34
CA LEU A 64 -15.45 -13.93 4.73
C LEU A 64 -16.65 -13.79 5.66
N ARG A 65 -16.71 -14.67 6.68
CA ARG A 65 -17.81 -14.67 7.66
C ARG A 65 -17.38 -13.94 8.95
N GLY A 66 -18.10 -12.86 9.26
CA GLY A 66 -17.91 -12.11 10.51
C GLY A 66 -16.74 -11.10 10.47
N ARG A 67 -16.70 -10.26 11.53
CA ARG A 67 -15.70 -9.19 11.69
C ARG A 67 -14.57 -9.54 12.67
N THR A 68 -14.66 -10.72 13.28
CA THR A 68 -13.69 -11.19 14.27
C THR A 68 -12.52 -11.85 13.58
N ASN A 69 -11.31 -11.68 14.15
CA ASN A 69 -10.07 -12.28 13.64
C ASN A 69 -9.80 -12.01 12.13
N LEU A 70 -9.97 -10.75 11.71
CA LEU A 70 -9.77 -10.34 10.31
C LEU A 70 -8.41 -10.77 9.77
N VAL A 71 -7.34 -10.60 10.56
CA VAL A 71 -5.96 -10.97 10.17
C VAL A 71 -5.87 -12.47 9.87
N GLY A 72 -6.38 -13.31 10.76
CA GLY A 72 -6.39 -14.76 10.56
C GLY A 72 -7.20 -15.18 9.33
N GLN A 73 -8.33 -14.54 9.07
CA GLN A 73 -9.14 -14.81 7.88
C GLN A 73 -8.44 -14.38 6.58
N LEU A 74 -7.80 -13.21 6.56
CA LEU A 74 -7.06 -12.72 5.38
C LEU A 74 -5.83 -13.57 5.06
N LEU A 75 -5.10 -14.02 6.09
CA LEU A 75 -3.86 -14.78 5.94
C LEU A 75 -4.07 -16.29 5.88
N GLY A 76 -5.25 -16.80 6.26
CA GLY A 76 -5.52 -18.23 6.46
C GLY A 76 -4.77 -18.84 7.66
N ARG A 77 -4.13 -18.02 8.51
CA ARG A 77 -3.36 -18.41 9.68
C ARG A 77 -3.18 -17.26 10.66
N ALA A 78 -2.83 -17.56 11.90
CA ALA A 78 -2.44 -16.53 12.85
C ALA A 78 -1.11 -15.85 12.44
N SER A 79 -1.00 -14.56 12.75
CA SER A 79 0.24 -13.79 12.57
C SER A 79 0.71 -13.23 13.91
N ARG A 80 2.01 -13.24 14.13
CA ARG A 80 2.65 -12.56 15.26
C ARG A 80 3.11 -11.15 14.91
N LYS A 81 3.09 -10.78 13.64
CA LYS A 81 3.56 -9.48 13.13
C LYS A 81 2.44 -8.50 12.88
N VAL A 82 1.27 -8.99 12.44
CA VAL A 82 0.15 -8.14 12.02
C VAL A 82 -0.78 -7.90 13.21
N HIS A 83 -0.84 -6.66 13.66
CA HIS A 83 -1.67 -6.20 14.78
C HIS A 83 -2.80 -5.33 14.27
N GLN A 84 -4.03 -5.78 14.42
CA GLN A 84 -5.22 -5.01 14.04
C GLN A 84 -5.47 -3.91 15.07
N GLN A 85 -5.72 -2.69 14.59
CA GLN A 85 -6.09 -1.54 15.40
C GLN A 85 -7.47 -1.01 14.99
N SER A 86 -8.19 -0.41 15.94
CA SER A 86 -9.48 0.20 15.69
C SER A 86 -9.31 1.53 14.96
N ASN A 87 -10.04 1.75 13.87
CA ASN A 87 -10.03 3.03 13.16
C ASN A 87 -10.65 4.18 14.00
N ALA A 88 -11.42 3.88 15.04
CA ALA A 88 -11.96 4.86 15.96
C ALA A 88 -10.96 5.31 17.05
N ASP A 89 -9.86 4.56 17.25
CA ASP A 89 -8.86 4.86 18.27
C ASP A 89 -7.79 5.82 17.75
N ILE A 90 -8.08 7.10 17.78
CA ILE A 90 -7.13 8.15 17.40
C ILE A 90 -6.00 8.36 18.42
N GLY A 91 -6.03 7.65 19.56
CA GLY A 91 -4.95 7.62 20.56
C GLY A 91 -3.97 6.46 20.40
N ALA A 92 -4.17 5.59 19.40
CA ALA A 92 -3.28 4.48 19.12
C ALA A 92 -1.85 4.93 18.80
N ASN A 93 -0.88 4.02 18.93
CA ASN A 93 0.55 4.30 18.77
C ASN A 93 0.89 4.98 17.43
N ILE A 94 0.30 4.55 16.31
CA ILE A 94 0.54 5.13 14.97
C ILE A 94 -0.02 6.54 14.77
N ALA A 95 -0.83 7.03 15.71
CA ALA A 95 -1.31 8.42 15.73
C ALA A 95 -0.25 9.43 16.19
N SER A 96 0.90 8.95 16.69
CA SER A 96 1.99 9.77 17.19
C SER A 96 3.19 9.75 16.24
N GLY A 97 3.79 10.93 16.00
CA GLY A 97 5.04 11.05 15.23
C GLY A 97 6.24 10.41 15.92
N SER A 98 6.22 10.25 17.24
CA SER A 98 7.28 9.58 17.99
C SER A 98 7.27 8.06 17.85
N TYR A 99 6.17 7.47 17.38
CA TYR A 99 6.13 6.03 17.09
C TYR A 99 6.92 5.71 15.81
N PRO A 100 7.79 4.69 15.83
CA PRO A 100 8.67 4.38 14.70
C PRO A 100 7.93 3.61 13.60
N SER A 101 6.99 4.26 12.90
CA SER A 101 6.40 3.73 11.66
C SER A 101 7.25 4.17 10.47
N ASP A 102 7.80 3.24 9.71
CA ASP A 102 8.74 3.54 8.63
C ASP A 102 8.05 3.92 7.32
N ALA A 103 6.87 3.38 7.07
CA ALA A 103 6.05 3.69 5.90
C ALA A 103 4.58 3.36 6.14
N MET A 104 3.69 4.02 5.38
CA MET A 104 2.26 3.72 5.37
C MET A 104 1.76 3.43 3.96
N ILE A 105 0.94 2.39 3.83
CA ILE A 105 0.25 2.01 2.60
C ILE A 105 -1.26 2.01 2.87
N VAL A 106 -2.05 2.71 2.06
CA VAL A 106 -3.51 2.64 2.07
C VAL A 106 -3.96 1.86 0.84
N LEU A 107 -4.42 0.61 1.02
CA LEU A 107 -4.75 -0.32 -0.07
C LEU A 107 -6.00 -1.15 0.27
N PRO A 108 -7.08 -1.04 -0.51
CA PRO A 108 -7.36 0.07 -1.43
C PRO A 108 -7.66 1.38 -0.69
N CYS A 109 -7.43 2.51 -1.36
CA CYS A 109 -7.75 3.84 -0.88
C CYS A 109 -8.99 4.38 -1.59
N SER A 110 -10.07 4.61 -0.85
CA SER A 110 -11.29 5.23 -1.38
C SER A 110 -11.08 6.72 -1.63
N VAL A 111 -11.81 7.29 -2.59
CA VAL A 111 -11.75 8.74 -2.88
C VAL A 111 -12.20 9.60 -1.70
N GLY A 112 -13.06 9.08 -0.81
CA GLY A 112 -13.44 9.77 0.42
C GLY A 112 -12.29 9.87 1.42
N THR A 113 -11.49 8.79 1.59
CA THR A 113 -10.29 8.82 2.42
C THR A 113 -9.21 9.67 1.78
N LEU A 114 -8.99 9.55 0.46
CA LEU A 114 -8.10 10.44 -0.28
C LEU A 114 -8.45 11.91 -0.05
N ALA A 115 -9.74 12.27 -0.13
CA ALA A 115 -10.20 13.65 0.07
C ALA A 115 -9.86 14.16 1.47
N ARG A 116 -10.09 13.35 2.52
CA ARG A 116 -9.75 13.72 3.90
C ARG A 116 -8.25 13.92 4.08
N ILE A 117 -7.43 12.99 3.61
CA ILE A 117 -5.96 13.10 3.68
C ILE A 117 -5.47 14.34 2.92
N ALA A 118 -5.95 14.55 1.70
CA ALA A 118 -5.55 15.67 0.85
C ALA A 118 -5.91 17.06 1.42
N ASN A 119 -6.84 17.13 2.36
CA ASN A 119 -7.28 18.37 3.00
C ASN A 119 -6.95 18.43 4.50
N GLY A 120 -6.10 17.52 5.01
CA GLY A 120 -5.65 17.53 6.41
C GLY A 120 -6.74 17.20 7.43
N ILE A 121 -7.80 16.49 7.03
CA ILE A 121 -8.92 16.12 7.91
C ILE A 121 -8.60 14.75 8.53
N ALA A 122 -8.29 14.72 9.82
CA ALA A 122 -7.88 13.52 10.55
C ALA A 122 -8.96 13.11 11.59
N SER A 123 -10.13 12.67 11.11
CA SER A 123 -11.25 12.29 11.98
C SER A 123 -11.12 10.89 12.59
N HIS A 124 -10.34 10.01 11.96
CA HIS A 124 -10.12 8.64 12.38
C HIS A 124 -8.63 8.27 12.27
N LEU A 125 -8.28 7.11 12.81
CA LEU A 125 -6.89 6.67 12.89
C LEU A 125 -6.18 6.57 11.54
N ILE A 126 -6.88 6.15 10.47
CA ILE A 126 -6.30 6.06 9.11
C ILE A 126 -5.81 7.43 8.65
N GLU A 127 -6.67 8.43 8.70
CA GLU A 127 -6.32 9.79 8.27
C GLU A 127 -5.27 10.41 9.20
N ARG A 128 -5.35 10.16 10.51
CA ARG A 128 -4.37 10.64 11.48
C ARG A 128 -2.99 10.03 11.25
N ALA A 129 -2.90 8.72 10.99
CA ALA A 129 -1.63 8.07 10.68
C ALA A 129 -1.03 8.57 9.35
N ALA A 130 -1.88 8.85 8.35
CA ALA A 130 -1.44 9.46 7.09
C ALA A 130 -0.89 10.88 7.30
N ASP A 131 -1.56 11.72 8.12
CA ASP A 131 -1.09 13.04 8.50
C ASP A 131 0.26 12.97 9.23
N VAL A 132 0.43 11.99 10.13
CA VAL A 132 1.73 11.74 10.78
C VAL A 132 2.81 11.41 9.75
N CYS A 133 2.52 10.54 8.78
CA CYS A 133 3.50 10.22 7.73
C CYS A 133 3.91 11.46 6.93
N LEU A 134 2.96 12.31 6.54
CA LEU A 134 3.25 13.53 5.79
C LEU A 134 4.10 14.51 6.59
N LYS A 135 3.73 14.82 7.85
CA LYS A 135 4.49 15.77 8.67
C LYS A 135 5.89 15.27 9.06
N GLU A 136 6.07 13.96 9.23
CA GLU A 136 7.37 13.34 9.54
C GLU A 136 8.15 12.98 8.26
N LYS A 137 7.63 13.31 7.07
CA LYS A 137 8.25 13.00 5.76
C LYS A 137 8.53 11.50 5.57
N ARG A 138 7.66 10.65 6.11
CA ARG A 138 7.69 9.21 5.92
C ARG A 138 6.94 8.82 4.65
N PRO A 139 7.36 7.76 3.93
CA PRO A 139 6.65 7.28 2.74
C PRO A 139 5.18 7.00 3.05
N LEU A 140 4.29 7.65 2.30
CA LEU A 140 2.85 7.42 2.30
C LEU A 140 2.41 7.05 0.89
N VAL A 141 1.89 5.82 0.70
CA VAL A 141 1.41 5.32 -0.58
C VAL A 141 -0.10 5.18 -0.55
N LEU A 142 -0.79 5.90 -1.43
CA LEU A 142 -2.25 5.87 -1.56
C LEU A 142 -2.63 5.10 -2.82
N CYS A 143 -3.05 3.83 -2.66
CA CYS A 143 -3.49 2.98 -3.76
C CYS A 143 -4.95 3.29 -4.10
N VAL A 144 -5.17 4.42 -4.75
CA VAL A 144 -6.50 4.94 -5.04
C VAL A 144 -7.26 4.03 -6.01
N ARG A 145 -8.50 3.67 -5.65
CA ARG A 145 -9.40 2.89 -6.50
C ARG A 145 -10.73 3.60 -6.68
N GLU A 146 -10.98 4.08 -7.88
CA GLU A 146 -12.23 4.70 -8.33
C GLU A 146 -12.31 4.75 -9.86
N THR A 147 -13.52 4.61 -10.40
CA THR A 147 -13.79 4.79 -11.83
C THR A 147 -15.29 5.09 -12.07
N PRO A 148 -15.68 6.07 -12.92
CA PRO A 148 -14.82 7.09 -13.51
C PRO A 148 -14.33 8.13 -12.48
N LEU A 149 -13.29 8.87 -12.80
CA LEU A 149 -12.80 9.97 -11.98
C LEU A 149 -13.48 11.28 -12.35
N ASN A 150 -13.88 12.09 -11.35
CA ASN A 150 -14.31 13.46 -11.54
C ASN A 150 -13.18 14.47 -11.23
N LYS A 151 -13.43 15.76 -11.53
CA LYS A 151 -12.44 16.82 -11.29
C LYS A 151 -12.04 16.97 -9.82
N ILE A 152 -12.92 16.65 -8.87
CA ILE A 152 -12.64 16.73 -7.43
C ILE A 152 -11.65 15.63 -7.05
N HIS A 153 -11.85 14.40 -7.55
CA HIS A 153 -10.94 13.28 -7.31
C HIS A 153 -9.53 13.59 -7.83
N ILE A 154 -9.43 14.09 -9.06
CA ILE A 154 -8.14 14.46 -9.69
C ILE A 154 -7.45 15.57 -8.89
N ARG A 155 -8.19 16.60 -8.44
CA ARG A 155 -7.65 17.68 -7.62
C ARG A 155 -7.15 17.18 -6.26
N ASN A 156 -7.86 16.25 -5.63
CA ASN A 156 -7.44 15.66 -4.36
C ASN A 156 -6.19 14.76 -4.53
N MET A 157 -6.08 14.02 -5.64
CA MET A 157 -4.84 13.29 -5.96
C MET A 157 -3.65 14.25 -6.10
N TYR A 158 -3.83 15.34 -6.83
CA TYR A 158 -2.81 16.36 -6.97
C TYR A 158 -2.40 16.96 -5.62
N ARG A 159 -3.36 17.37 -4.77
CA ARG A 159 -3.08 17.91 -3.44
C ARG A 159 -2.35 16.93 -2.53
N ALA A 160 -2.77 15.67 -2.52
CA ALA A 160 -2.10 14.65 -1.73
C ALA A 160 -0.66 14.40 -2.21
N ALA A 161 -0.44 14.41 -3.53
CA ALA A 161 0.90 14.29 -4.11
C ALA A 161 1.78 15.51 -3.79
N ASP A 162 1.23 16.71 -3.88
CA ASP A 162 1.91 17.97 -3.53
C ASP A 162 2.32 18.00 -2.05
N ALA A 163 1.48 17.43 -1.16
CA ALA A 163 1.79 17.25 0.26
C ALA A 163 2.85 16.17 0.56
N GLY A 164 3.27 15.37 -0.44
CA GLY A 164 4.31 14.35 -0.31
C GLY A 164 3.84 12.90 -0.35
N ALA A 165 2.55 12.63 -0.54
CA ALA A 165 2.07 11.26 -0.72
C ALA A 165 2.37 10.75 -2.14
N THR A 166 2.63 9.45 -2.27
CA THR A 166 2.63 8.80 -3.59
C THR A 166 1.23 8.39 -3.96
N ILE A 167 0.71 8.92 -5.06
CA ILE A 167 -0.51 8.42 -5.68
C ILE A 167 -0.16 7.19 -6.52
N PHE A 168 -0.64 6.04 -6.08
CA PHE A 168 -0.39 4.74 -6.71
C PHE A 168 -1.74 4.11 -7.08
N PRO A 169 -2.36 4.51 -8.20
CA PRO A 169 -3.68 4.03 -8.56
C PRO A 169 -3.73 2.50 -8.62
N LEU A 170 -4.83 1.90 -8.15
CA LEU A 170 -5.03 0.45 -8.21
C LEU A 170 -5.31 0.03 -9.67
N ILE A 171 -4.28 0.15 -10.50
CA ILE A 171 -4.27 -0.19 -11.92
C ILE A 171 -3.17 -1.22 -12.15
N PRO A 172 -3.52 -2.53 -12.21
CA PRO A 172 -2.55 -3.59 -12.45
C PRO A 172 -1.90 -3.49 -13.84
N ALA A 173 -0.67 -3.96 -13.95
CA ALA A 173 0.00 -4.12 -15.23
C ALA A 173 -0.44 -5.43 -15.90
N TYR A 174 -0.45 -5.46 -17.24
CA TYR A 174 -0.88 -6.62 -18.02
C TYR A 174 0.23 -7.26 -18.85
N TYR A 175 1.38 -6.59 -19.02
CA TYR A 175 2.47 -7.04 -19.87
C TYR A 175 3.13 -8.35 -19.39
N PHE A 176 2.97 -8.75 -18.13
CA PHE A 176 3.44 -10.03 -17.62
C PHE A 176 2.43 -11.18 -17.84
N ARG A 177 1.29 -10.90 -18.51
CA ARG A 177 0.24 -11.84 -18.89
C ARG A 177 -0.27 -12.68 -17.72
N PRO A 178 -0.86 -12.07 -16.67
CA PRO A 178 -1.37 -12.80 -15.53
C PRO A 178 -2.50 -13.74 -15.95
N ALA A 179 -2.44 -15.01 -15.54
CA ALA A 179 -3.48 -15.99 -15.83
C ALA A 179 -4.63 -15.97 -14.81
N THR A 180 -4.41 -15.39 -13.62
CA THR A 180 -5.40 -15.34 -12.55
C THR A 180 -5.42 -13.96 -11.87
N LEU A 181 -6.52 -13.65 -11.16
CA LEU A 181 -6.61 -12.46 -10.33
C LEU A 181 -5.57 -12.48 -9.19
N ASP A 182 -5.28 -13.66 -8.64
CA ASP A 182 -4.25 -13.81 -7.60
C ASP A 182 -2.87 -13.42 -8.10
N GLN A 183 -2.47 -13.85 -9.31
CA GLN A 183 -1.22 -13.43 -9.92
C GLN A 183 -1.16 -11.92 -10.14
N MET A 184 -2.27 -11.32 -10.59
CA MET A 184 -2.37 -9.89 -10.79
C MET A 184 -2.24 -9.12 -9.47
N ALA A 185 -2.94 -9.57 -8.43
CA ALA A 185 -2.91 -8.94 -7.12
C ALA A 185 -1.54 -9.10 -6.43
N HIS A 186 -0.91 -10.27 -6.58
CA HIS A 186 0.43 -10.54 -6.08
C HIS A 186 1.45 -9.57 -6.70
N GLU A 187 1.48 -9.46 -8.03
CA GLU A 187 2.45 -8.62 -8.73
C GLU A 187 2.25 -7.12 -8.43
N PHE A 188 1.00 -6.67 -8.37
CA PHE A 188 0.70 -5.31 -7.94
C PHE A 188 1.24 -5.04 -6.53
N SER A 189 1.01 -5.96 -5.59
CA SER A 189 1.49 -5.85 -4.21
C SER A 189 3.02 -5.84 -4.15
N CYS A 190 3.71 -6.64 -4.96
CA CYS A 190 5.17 -6.63 -5.09
C CYS A 190 5.68 -5.25 -5.55
N ARG A 191 5.00 -4.62 -6.50
CA ARG A 191 5.36 -3.27 -6.97
C ARG A 191 5.15 -2.20 -5.91
N VAL A 192 4.06 -2.26 -5.15
CA VAL A 192 3.82 -1.35 -4.02
C VAL A 192 4.92 -1.49 -2.97
N LEU A 193 5.27 -2.73 -2.61
CA LEU A 193 6.35 -2.99 -1.65
C LEU A 193 7.72 -2.53 -2.15
N ALA A 194 8.03 -2.76 -3.43
CA ALA A 194 9.28 -2.29 -4.04
C ALA A 194 9.38 -0.75 -3.97
N HIS A 195 8.26 -0.04 -4.14
CA HIS A 195 8.21 1.42 -4.07
C HIS A 195 8.62 1.98 -2.69
N ILE A 196 8.30 1.27 -1.61
CA ILE A 196 8.72 1.66 -0.25
C ILE A 196 10.05 1.04 0.19
N GLY A 197 10.82 0.43 -0.72
CA GLY A 197 12.14 -0.16 -0.41
C GLY A 197 12.10 -1.61 0.08
N LEU A 198 11.00 -2.33 -0.14
CA LEU A 198 10.84 -3.78 0.16
C LEU A 198 10.66 -4.62 -1.12
N PRO A 199 11.63 -4.65 -2.05
CA PRO A 199 11.49 -5.44 -3.27
C PRO A 199 11.37 -6.93 -2.95
N GLN A 200 10.44 -7.62 -3.63
CA GLN A 200 10.21 -9.05 -3.49
C GLN A 200 11.03 -9.82 -4.52
N LYS A 201 11.51 -11.02 -4.15
CA LYS A 201 12.41 -11.82 -5.01
C LYS A 201 11.71 -12.40 -6.24
N ASP A 202 10.44 -12.76 -6.07
CA ASP A 202 9.56 -13.37 -7.05
C ASP A 202 8.77 -12.35 -7.91
N ALA A 203 8.98 -11.05 -7.68
CA ALA A 203 8.35 -10.00 -8.48
C ALA A 203 8.81 -10.05 -9.95
N TYR A 204 7.88 -9.84 -10.86
CA TYR A 204 8.20 -9.69 -12.27
C TYR A 204 9.14 -8.51 -12.51
N ARG A 205 10.18 -8.75 -13.33
CA ARG A 205 11.12 -7.72 -13.77
C ARG A 205 11.14 -7.67 -15.29
N TRP A 206 10.88 -6.49 -15.82
CA TRP A 206 11.04 -6.28 -17.26
C TRP A 206 12.50 -6.45 -17.64
N LYS A 207 12.80 -7.48 -18.49
CA LYS A 207 14.19 -7.79 -18.89
C LYS A 207 14.65 -7.02 -20.12
N GLY A 208 13.75 -6.25 -20.77
CA GLY A 208 14.02 -5.66 -22.09
C GLY A 208 14.22 -6.75 -23.15
N GLU A 209 13.94 -6.46 -24.40
CA GLU A 209 14.47 -7.27 -25.51
C GLU A 209 15.94 -6.88 -25.71
N THR A 210 16.87 -7.79 -25.48
CA THR A 210 18.17 -7.71 -26.12
C THR A 210 17.90 -7.85 -27.62
N ARG A 211 17.78 -6.72 -28.34
CA ARG A 211 17.81 -6.73 -29.79
C ARG A 211 19.11 -7.46 -30.19
N LYS A 212 19.00 -8.71 -30.61
CA LYS A 212 20.04 -9.31 -31.43
C LYS A 212 20.09 -8.43 -32.67
N SER A 213 21.17 -7.70 -32.83
CA SER A 213 21.50 -6.96 -34.04
C SER A 213 21.67 -7.95 -35.19
N GLY A 214 20.58 -8.25 -35.88
CA GLY A 214 20.51 -9.01 -37.09
C GLY A 214 19.94 -8.11 -38.18
N PHE A 215 20.65 -7.05 -38.55
CA PHE A 215 20.46 -6.44 -39.85
C PHE A 215 21.16 -7.37 -40.85
N ASN A 216 20.43 -8.32 -41.42
CA ASN A 216 20.82 -8.89 -42.69
C ASN A 216 20.39 -7.89 -43.78
N SER A 217 21.36 -7.21 -44.34
CA SER A 217 21.30 -6.46 -45.60
C SER A 217 20.90 -7.43 -46.72
N VAL A 218 19.80 -7.09 -47.41
CA VAL A 218 19.55 -7.51 -48.80
C VAL A 218 19.46 -6.25 -49.61
#